data_694556655a00a05e8573caad37578a05
#
_entry.id   694556655a00a05e8573caad37578a05
#
_cell.length_a   1.000
_cell.length_b   1.000
_cell.length_c   1.000
_cell.angle_alpha   90.00
_cell.angle_beta   90.00
_cell.angle_gamma   90.00
#
_symmetry.space_group_name_H-M   'P 1'
#
loop_
_entity.id
_entity.type
_entity.pdbx_description
1 polymer ?
#
loop_
_entity_poly.entity_id
_entity_poly.type
_entity_poly.pdbx_seq_one_letter_code
_entity_poly.pdbx_strand_id
1 'polypeptide(L)'
;LTDGHSFRIPRVTLFITSSISSRIKFMSEFEFEEGGEEIAIEFAAMDVNFHPLLNLRGGVVVNPIGAFNQNHDGPKWEFVDRPIAMTQMLPATWSNVGFGLYGKMYQQDWAFGYEAYLTNGFDNSITTNTENRTFLPASKNNKERFEESSNGEPLFTGKIAVRNQNIGELGLSYMGGIYNTYEDEGLILDEPRRLDVFAVDFNTELPFSETYIVGEWAWVFVDVPNTFTQQYGEKQSGGFLDIVQPVIDKSMFGFDDAVFNVALRLESVDWNVGTFNETGGNIGDEIWAVVPGISFRPTYQTVFRLNYRYQEQTDILGNAPAKTSGIEIGFATYF
;
A
#
# COMPACT_ATOMS: atom_id res chain seq x y z
N LEU A 1 7.58 -17.15 0.46
CA LEU A 1 8.84 -17.86 0.68
C LEU A 1 9.01 -18.94 -0.39
N THR A 2 10.18 -18.99 -1.02
CA THR A 2 10.54 -20.01 -2.02
C THR A 2 11.32 -21.12 -1.36
N ASP A 3 11.17 -22.37 -1.85
CA ASP A 3 12.02 -23.47 -1.41
C ASP A 3 13.45 -23.26 -1.89
N GLY A 4 14.42 -23.33 -0.97
CA GLY A 4 15.86 -23.15 -1.25
C GLY A 4 16.34 -21.71 -1.17
N HIS A 5 17.54 -21.47 -1.71
CA HIS A 5 18.19 -20.16 -1.72
C HIS A 5 17.99 -19.49 -3.07
N SER A 6 17.54 -18.24 -3.07
CA SER A 6 17.43 -17.42 -4.28
C SER A 6 17.95 -16.01 -4.05
N PHE A 7 18.56 -15.41 -5.08
CA PHE A 7 18.95 -14.01 -5.09
C PHE A 7 18.08 -13.28 -6.11
N ARG A 8 17.52 -12.15 -5.69
CA ARG A 8 16.70 -11.33 -6.58
C ARG A 8 17.03 -9.85 -6.40
N ILE A 9 16.88 -9.09 -7.47
CA ILE A 9 16.80 -7.63 -7.42
C ILE A 9 15.32 -7.31 -7.64
N PRO A 10 14.55 -7.01 -6.59
CA PRO A 10 13.11 -6.80 -6.72
C PRO A 10 12.79 -5.62 -7.64
N ARG A 11 13.56 -4.53 -7.49
CA ARG A 11 13.33 -3.29 -8.23
C ARG A 11 14.54 -2.37 -8.26
N VAL A 12 14.59 -1.56 -9.32
CA VAL A 12 15.43 -0.37 -9.44
C VAL A 12 14.49 0.78 -9.79
N THR A 13 14.52 1.85 -9.01
CA THR A 13 13.59 2.98 -9.15
C THR A 13 14.33 4.21 -9.64
N LEU A 14 13.79 4.88 -10.66
CA LEU A 14 14.28 6.16 -11.18
C LEU A 14 13.27 7.26 -10.88
N PHE A 15 13.67 8.20 -10.02
CA PHE A 15 12.88 9.38 -9.70
C PHE A 15 13.37 10.61 -10.48
N ILE A 16 12.45 11.27 -11.18
CA ILE A 16 12.71 12.48 -11.97
C ILE A 16 11.85 13.62 -11.43
N THR A 17 12.48 14.74 -11.14
CA THR A 17 11.77 15.96 -10.74
C THR A 17 12.26 17.16 -11.55
N SER A 18 11.32 18.04 -11.90
CA SER A 18 11.61 19.28 -12.62
C SER A 18 10.76 20.43 -12.07
N SER A 19 11.41 21.57 -11.81
CA SER A 19 10.73 22.82 -11.48
C SER A 19 10.57 23.65 -12.75
N ILE A 20 9.37 23.59 -13.37
CA ILE A 20 9.03 24.33 -14.60
C ILE A 20 8.91 25.82 -14.31
N SER A 21 8.38 26.16 -13.14
CA SER A 21 8.32 27.53 -12.62
C SER A 21 8.31 27.49 -11.09
N SER A 22 8.23 28.67 -10.44
CA SER A 22 8.11 28.75 -8.97
C SER A 22 6.82 28.11 -8.42
N ARG A 23 5.82 27.87 -9.28
CA ARG A 23 4.51 27.30 -8.90
C ARG A 23 4.19 25.97 -9.58
N ILE A 24 4.94 25.60 -10.62
CA ILE A 24 4.66 24.40 -11.40
C ILE A 24 5.85 23.46 -11.27
N LYS A 25 5.58 22.26 -10.79
CA LYS A 25 6.56 21.18 -10.65
C LYS A 25 6.04 19.93 -11.38
N PHE A 26 6.96 19.20 -11.97
CA PHE A 26 6.71 17.88 -12.51
C PHE A 26 7.53 16.87 -11.71
N MET A 27 6.92 15.72 -11.42
CA MET A 27 7.55 14.61 -10.73
C MET A 27 7.11 13.31 -11.36
N SER A 28 8.04 12.38 -11.51
CA SER A 28 7.72 11.03 -11.99
C SER A 28 8.63 10.00 -11.36
N GLU A 29 8.13 8.79 -11.25
CA GLU A 29 8.83 7.61 -10.76
C GLU A 29 8.58 6.44 -11.70
N PHE A 30 9.68 5.82 -12.11
CA PHE A 30 9.70 4.63 -12.95
C PHE A 30 10.35 3.50 -12.16
N GLU A 31 9.66 2.39 -12.01
CA GLU A 31 10.21 1.16 -11.44
C GLU A 31 10.54 0.16 -12.54
N PHE A 32 11.71 -0.45 -12.44
CA PHE A 32 12.15 -1.59 -13.23
C PHE A 32 12.07 -2.80 -12.33
N GLU A 33 11.10 -3.66 -12.58
CA GLU A 33 10.82 -4.85 -11.78
C GLU A 33 11.20 -6.13 -12.54
N GLU A 34 11.16 -7.29 -11.88
CA GLU A 34 11.42 -8.61 -12.44
C GLU A 34 12.72 -8.72 -13.25
N GLY A 35 13.81 -8.12 -12.70
CA GLY A 35 15.11 -8.12 -13.41
C GLY A 35 15.18 -7.18 -14.61
N GLY A 36 14.21 -6.28 -14.76
CA GLY A 36 14.10 -5.32 -15.85
C GLY A 36 13.15 -5.76 -16.98
N GLU A 37 12.43 -6.85 -16.81
CA GLU A 37 11.41 -7.31 -17.77
C GLU A 37 10.14 -6.46 -17.70
N GLU A 38 9.82 -5.92 -16.55
CA GLU A 38 8.68 -5.01 -16.35
C GLU A 38 9.16 -3.58 -16.06
N ILE A 39 8.53 -2.61 -16.74
CA ILE A 39 8.69 -1.18 -16.47
C ILE A 39 7.33 -0.64 -16.05
N ALA A 40 7.24 -0.18 -14.82
CA ALA A 40 6.04 0.44 -14.26
C ALA A 40 6.22 1.95 -14.12
N ILE A 41 5.17 2.71 -14.44
CA ILE A 41 5.05 4.11 -14.04
C ILE A 41 4.31 4.12 -12.70
N GLU A 42 5.03 4.37 -11.62
CA GLU A 42 4.42 4.43 -10.30
C GLU A 42 3.66 5.74 -10.10
N PHE A 43 4.25 6.85 -10.54
CA PHE A 43 3.52 8.10 -10.73
C PHE A 43 4.21 8.98 -11.80
N ALA A 44 3.42 9.88 -12.39
CA ALA A 44 3.89 10.92 -13.30
C ALA A 44 2.89 12.09 -13.24
N ALA A 45 3.16 13.07 -12.39
CA ALA A 45 2.21 14.11 -12.07
C ALA A 45 2.81 15.51 -12.12
N MET A 46 1.97 16.47 -12.49
CA MET A 46 2.26 17.89 -12.43
C MET A 46 1.51 18.52 -11.24
N ASP A 47 2.25 19.25 -10.43
CA ASP A 47 1.71 20.06 -9.34
C ASP A 47 1.66 21.52 -9.73
N VAL A 48 0.52 22.18 -9.44
CA VAL A 48 0.35 23.62 -9.56
C VAL A 48 0.05 24.19 -8.17
N ASN A 49 1.01 24.94 -7.61
CA ASN A 49 0.92 25.46 -6.26
C ASN A 49 0.29 26.88 -6.27
N PHE A 50 -0.90 27.02 -5.70
CA PHE A 50 -1.61 28.29 -5.55
C PHE A 50 -1.45 28.86 -4.15
N HIS A 51 -1.66 28.01 -3.13
CA HIS A 51 -1.61 28.36 -1.72
C HIS A 51 -1.24 27.10 -0.90
N PRO A 52 -0.62 27.20 0.28
CA PRO A 52 -0.35 26.03 1.12
C PRO A 52 -1.56 25.12 1.35
N LEU A 53 -2.77 25.69 1.41
CA LEU A 53 -4.04 24.97 1.57
C LEU A 53 -4.71 24.60 0.25
N LEU A 54 -4.16 24.99 -0.91
CA LEU A 54 -4.81 24.74 -2.19
C LEU A 54 -3.77 24.54 -3.28
N ASN A 55 -3.56 23.31 -3.66
CA ASN A 55 -2.70 22.91 -4.76
C ASN A 55 -3.48 21.93 -5.65
N LEU A 56 -3.21 21.99 -6.94
CA LEU A 56 -3.75 21.07 -7.92
C LEU A 56 -2.66 20.07 -8.29
N ARG A 57 -3.01 18.79 -8.36
CA ARG A 57 -2.18 17.73 -8.92
C ARG A 57 -2.93 17.02 -10.02
N GLY A 58 -2.26 16.68 -11.13
CA GLY A 58 -2.87 15.92 -12.22
C GLY A 58 -1.85 15.10 -12.98
N GLY A 59 -2.30 13.97 -13.53
CA GLY A 59 -1.48 12.98 -14.22
C GLY A 59 -1.70 11.59 -13.65
N VAL A 60 -0.66 10.74 -13.64
CA VAL A 60 -0.65 9.47 -12.89
C VAL A 60 -0.37 9.82 -11.44
N VAL A 61 -1.38 9.70 -10.59
CA VAL A 61 -1.32 10.07 -9.16
C VAL A 61 -1.34 8.82 -8.28
N VAL A 62 -0.49 8.79 -7.26
CA VAL A 62 -0.56 7.73 -6.24
C VAL A 62 -1.79 7.96 -5.40
N ASN A 63 -2.65 6.96 -5.30
CA ASN A 63 -3.85 7.02 -4.48
C ASN A 63 -3.48 7.17 -3.00
N PRO A 64 -4.00 8.17 -2.27
CA PRO A 64 -3.68 8.39 -0.87
C PRO A 64 -4.46 7.44 0.05
N ILE A 65 -4.39 6.14 -0.21
CA ILE A 65 -5.00 5.11 0.63
C ILE A 65 -3.95 4.52 1.57
N GLY A 66 -4.14 4.73 2.86
CA GLY A 66 -3.14 4.44 3.88
C GLY A 66 -1.89 5.33 3.77
N ALA A 67 -0.87 5.03 4.56
CA ALA A 67 0.43 5.69 4.49
C ALA A 67 1.42 4.91 3.62
N PHE A 68 1.32 3.58 3.61
CA PHE A 68 2.29 2.73 2.90
C PHE A 68 2.30 3.01 1.40
N ASN A 69 1.12 3.16 0.79
CA ASN A 69 1.03 3.39 -0.66
C ASN A 69 1.84 4.61 -1.13
N GLN A 70 1.89 5.67 -0.32
CA GLN A 70 2.68 6.88 -0.61
C GLN A 70 4.13 6.82 -0.10
N ASN A 71 4.49 5.80 0.70
CA ASN A 71 5.80 5.64 1.34
C ASN A 71 6.40 4.27 1.08
N HIS A 72 6.19 3.70 -0.09
CA HIS A 72 6.57 2.33 -0.45
C HIS A 72 8.05 2.12 -0.76
N ASP A 73 8.87 3.18 -0.75
CA ASP A 73 10.29 3.12 -1.09
C ASP A 73 11.09 2.22 -0.16
N GLY A 74 11.90 1.36 -0.73
CA GLY A 74 12.70 0.38 0.02
C GLY A 74 13.53 0.95 1.16
N PRO A 75 14.27 2.07 1.01
CA PRO A 75 15.10 2.62 2.10
C PRO A 75 14.32 3.13 3.32
N LYS A 76 13.01 3.33 3.22
CA LYS A 76 12.16 3.80 4.34
C LYS A 76 11.82 2.72 5.36
N TRP A 77 12.09 1.45 5.09
CA TRP A 77 11.62 0.31 5.88
C TRP A 77 12.76 -0.49 6.50
N GLU A 78 12.47 -1.14 7.64
CA GLU A 78 13.42 -2.03 8.34
C GLU A 78 13.25 -3.51 7.97
N PHE A 79 12.33 -3.83 7.06
CA PHE A 79 12.00 -5.18 6.63
C PHE A 79 12.29 -5.38 5.14
N VAL A 80 12.69 -6.60 4.76
CA VAL A 80 13.04 -6.94 3.38
C VAL A 80 11.82 -6.88 2.47
N ASP A 81 10.74 -7.55 2.87
CA ASP A 81 9.51 -7.56 2.11
C ASP A 81 8.54 -6.44 2.51
N ARG A 82 7.72 -6.00 1.56
CA ARG A 82 6.57 -5.12 1.80
C ARG A 82 5.53 -5.86 2.65
N PRO A 83 4.68 -5.15 3.44
CA PRO A 83 3.61 -5.80 4.21
C PRO A 83 2.63 -6.56 3.31
N ILE A 84 2.20 -7.76 3.74
CA ILE A 84 1.29 -8.62 2.96
C ILE A 84 -0.01 -7.90 2.62
N ALA A 85 -0.64 -7.23 3.59
CA ALA A 85 -1.88 -6.50 3.37
C ALA A 85 -1.75 -5.42 2.30
N MET A 86 -0.59 -4.77 2.23
CA MET A 86 -0.32 -3.67 1.30
C MET A 86 0.07 -4.14 -0.11
N THR A 87 0.26 -5.42 -0.32
CA THR A 87 0.64 -5.97 -1.64
C THR A 87 -0.33 -7.03 -2.16
N GLN A 88 -0.98 -7.78 -1.28
CA GLN A 88 -1.88 -8.88 -1.66
C GLN A 88 -3.36 -8.58 -1.40
N MET A 89 -3.69 -7.58 -0.59
CA MET A 89 -5.04 -7.07 -0.40
C MET A 89 -5.20 -5.71 -1.07
N LEU A 90 -4.33 -4.75 -0.73
CA LEU A 90 -4.20 -3.48 -1.45
C LEU A 90 -3.01 -3.57 -2.41
N PRO A 91 -3.14 -3.16 -3.68
CA PRO A 91 -2.08 -3.31 -4.68
C PRO A 91 -1.04 -2.18 -4.64
N ALA A 92 -0.34 -1.97 -3.53
CA ALA A 92 0.69 -0.94 -3.47
C ALA A 92 1.94 -1.29 -4.35
N THR A 93 2.45 -0.38 -5.21
CA THR A 93 2.01 1.01 -5.32
C THR A 93 0.77 1.09 -6.21
N TRP A 94 -0.26 1.71 -5.70
CA TRP A 94 -1.54 1.85 -6.40
C TRP A 94 -1.73 3.28 -6.90
N SER A 95 -1.67 3.47 -8.20
CA SER A 95 -1.80 4.75 -8.87
C SER A 95 -2.81 4.67 -10.01
N ASN A 96 -3.46 5.80 -10.30
CA ASN A 96 -4.42 5.95 -11.38
C ASN A 96 -4.24 7.32 -12.07
N VAL A 97 -4.73 7.45 -13.30
CA VAL A 97 -4.75 8.75 -14.01
C VAL A 97 -5.93 9.58 -13.56
N GLY A 98 -5.66 10.83 -13.23
CA GLY A 98 -6.69 11.77 -12.85
C GLY A 98 -6.13 13.08 -12.31
N PHE A 99 -6.94 13.76 -11.53
CA PHE A 99 -6.55 15.03 -10.92
C PHE A 99 -7.23 15.21 -9.56
N GLY A 100 -6.70 16.11 -8.78
CA GLY A 100 -7.26 16.45 -7.49
C GLY A 100 -6.59 17.61 -6.80
N LEU A 101 -6.99 17.82 -5.58
CA LEU A 101 -6.55 18.91 -4.73
C LEU A 101 -5.86 18.36 -3.49
N TYR A 102 -4.85 19.07 -3.04
CA TYR A 102 -4.20 18.82 -1.76
C TYR A 102 -3.79 20.10 -1.07
N GLY A 103 -3.65 20.02 0.25
CA GLY A 103 -3.20 21.15 1.03
C GLY A 103 -2.73 20.77 2.41
N LYS A 104 -1.95 21.67 3.00
CA LYS A 104 -1.39 21.49 4.34
C LYS A 104 -1.37 22.79 5.12
N MET A 105 -1.75 22.71 6.39
CA MET A 105 -1.73 23.83 7.32
C MET A 105 -0.87 23.47 8.54
N TYR A 106 -0.09 24.45 9.00
CA TYR A 106 0.72 24.33 10.20
C TYR A 106 0.21 25.30 11.25
N GLN A 107 0.01 24.80 12.47
CA GLN A 107 -0.41 25.63 13.61
C GLN A 107 0.30 25.15 14.88
N GLN A 108 1.28 25.90 15.32
CA GLN A 108 2.17 25.53 16.43
C GLN A 108 2.81 24.14 16.17
N ASP A 109 2.65 23.20 17.08
CA ASP A 109 3.18 21.84 16.98
C ASP A 109 2.33 20.93 16.09
N TRP A 110 1.22 21.43 15.53
CA TRP A 110 0.29 20.65 14.72
C TRP A 110 0.43 20.93 13.23
N ALA A 111 0.29 19.88 12.44
CA ALA A 111 0.11 19.96 11.01
C ALA A 111 -1.17 19.20 10.63
N PHE A 112 -1.97 19.80 9.75
CA PHE A 112 -3.18 19.19 9.19
C PHE A 112 -3.01 19.12 7.68
N GLY A 113 -3.26 17.98 7.10
CA GLY A 113 -3.15 17.76 5.67
C GLY A 113 -4.41 17.11 5.11
N TYR A 114 -4.67 17.36 3.82
CA TYR A 114 -5.69 16.66 3.06
C TYR A 114 -5.24 16.43 1.63
N GLU A 115 -5.74 15.36 1.04
CA GLU A 115 -5.66 15.03 -0.38
C GLU A 115 -7.01 14.49 -0.84
N ALA A 116 -7.44 14.86 -2.05
CA ALA A 116 -8.69 14.36 -2.64
C ALA A 116 -8.54 14.32 -4.17
N TYR A 117 -8.73 13.15 -4.77
CA TYR A 117 -8.54 12.91 -6.20
C TYR A 117 -9.79 12.27 -6.82
N LEU A 118 -10.01 12.60 -8.09
CA LEU A 118 -10.90 11.90 -9.00
C LEU A 118 -10.03 11.32 -10.12
N THR A 119 -10.14 10.01 -10.32
CA THR A 119 -9.28 9.29 -11.25
C THR A 119 -10.11 8.30 -12.08
N ASN A 120 -9.48 7.70 -13.09
CA ASN A 120 -10.03 6.51 -13.72
C ASN A 120 -10.35 5.46 -12.68
N GLY A 121 -11.45 4.73 -12.89
CA GLY A 121 -12.02 3.82 -11.91
C GLY A 121 -11.38 2.45 -11.84
N PHE A 122 -12.07 1.58 -11.16
CA PHE A 122 -11.82 0.15 -11.14
C PHE A 122 -12.35 -0.50 -12.45
N ASP A 123 -12.13 -1.79 -12.60
CA ASP A 123 -12.65 -2.61 -13.67
C ASP A 123 -13.16 -3.97 -13.16
N ASN A 124 -13.75 -4.75 -14.05
CA ASN A 124 -14.29 -6.08 -13.74
C ASN A 124 -13.25 -7.08 -13.20
N SER A 125 -11.96 -6.82 -13.35
CA SER A 125 -10.90 -7.71 -12.88
C SER A 125 -10.93 -7.94 -11.37
N ILE A 126 -11.58 -7.07 -10.60
CA ILE A 126 -11.83 -7.24 -9.16
C ILE A 126 -12.48 -8.59 -8.85
N THR A 127 -13.44 -9.02 -9.69
CA THR A 127 -14.16 -10.29 -9.55
C THR A 127 -13.95 -11.24 -10.72
N THR A 128 -13.44 -10.76 -11.86
CA THR A 128 -13.19 -11.56 -13.06
C THR A 128 -11.68 -11.66 -13.28
N ASN A 129 -11.03 -12.57 -12.57
CA ASN A 129 -9.58 -12.73 -12.56
C ASN A 129 -9.16 -14.21 -12.50
N THR A 130 -7.88 -14.48 -12.68
CA THR A 130 -7.30 -15.83 -12.66
C THR A 130 -7.28 -16.47 -11.26
N GLU A 131 -7.40 -15.65 -10.20
CA GLU A 131 -7.43 -16.14 -8.82
C GLU A 131 -8.79 -16.72 -8.43
N ASN A 132 -9.84 -16.49 -9.25
CA ASN A 132 -11.23 -16.91 -9.00
C ASN A 132 -11.75 -16.49 -7.63
N ARG A 133 -11.41 -15.28 -7.20
CA ARG A 133 -11.84 -14.65 -5.94
C ARG A 133 -11.93 -13.13 -6.08
N THR A 134 -12.47 -12.46 -5.10
CA THR A 134 -12.35 -11.00 -5.01
C THR A 134 -10.89 -10.62 -4.78
N PHE A 135 -10.25 -9.97 -5.77
CA PHE A 135 -8.82 -9.73 -5.79
C PHE A 135 -8.49 -8.35 -6.36
N LEU A 136 -8.29 -7.37 -5.46
CA LEU A 136 -8.02 -5.98 -5.84
C LEU A 136 -6.73 -5.77 -6.63
N PRO A 137 -5.64 -6.54 -6.36
CA PRO A 137 -4.42 -6.40 -7.15
C PRO A 137 -4.59 -6.65 -8.65
N ALA A 138 -5.63 -7.37 -9.07
CA ALA A 138 -5.94 -7.56 -10.49
C ALA A 138 -6.19 -6.22 -11.21
N SER A 139 -6.80 -5.23 -10.54
CA SER A 139 -7.05 -3.90 -11.14
C SER A 139 -5.76 -3.10 -11.39
N LYS A 140 -4.72 -3.32 -10.61
CA LYS A 140 -3.39 -2.71 -10.87
C LYS A 140 -2.76 -3.31 -12.14
N ASN A 141 -2.95 -4.58 -12.40
CA ASN A 141 -2.36 -5.29 -13.55
C ASN A 141 -3.01 -4.86 -14.87
N ASN A 142 -4.21 -4.28 -14.85
CA ASN A 142 -4.82 -3.68 -16.04
C ASN A 142 -4.10 -2.36 -16.39
N LYS A 143 -3.27 -2.39 -17.45
CA LYS A 143 -2.50 -1.22 -17.91
C LYS A 143 -3.39 -0.17 -18.61
N GLU A 144 -4.56 -0.56 -19.09
CA GLU A 144 -5.55 0.35 -19.73
C GLU A 144 -6.09 1.41 -18.73
N ARG A 145 -5.99 1.16 -17.41
CA ARG A 145 -6.36 2.14 -16.38
C ARG A 145 -5.68 3.50 -16.52
N PHE A 146 -4.56 3.56 -17.24
CA PHE A 146 -3.85 4.81 -17.54
C PHE A 146 -4.30 5.48 -18.84
N GLU A 147 -5.09 4.81 -19.64
CA GLU A 147 -5.56 5.30 -20.95
C GLU A 147 -7.03 5.66 -20.91
N GLU A 148 -7.87 4.79 -20.32
CA GLU A 148 -9.32 4.99 -20.30
C GLU A 148 -9.98 4.42 -19.02
N SER A 149 -11.24 4.79 -18.79
CA SER A 149 -12.08 4.22 -17.75
C SER A 149 -12.91 3.09 -18.34
N SER A 150 -12.82 1.88 -17.77
CA SER A 150 -13.52 0.68 -18.24
C SER A 150 -15.06 0.79 -18.23
N ASN A 151 -15.60 1.67 -17.40
CA ASN A 151 -17.05 1.84 -17.19
C ASN A 151 -17.51 3.30 -17.25
N GLY A 152 -16.59 4.25 -17.53
CA GLY A 152 -16.89 5.68 -17.55
C GLY A 152 -17.13 6.32 -16.19
N GLU A 153 -17.05 5.55 -15.09
CA GLU A 153 -17.29 6.03 -13.74
C GLU A 153 -16.00 6.44 -13.05
N PRO A 154 -15.94 7.61 -12.39
CA PRO A 154 -14.74 8.05 -11.70
C PRO A 154 -14.57 7.32 -10.37
N LEU A 155 -13.32 7.10 -10.00
CA LEU A 155 -12.90 6.68 -8.68
C LEU A 155 -12.61 7.92 -7.83
N PHE A 156 -13.20 7.99 -6.65
CA PHE A 156 -12.83 8.99 -5.65
C PHE A 156 -11.86 8.40 -4.64
N THR A 157 -10.77 9.13 -4.35
CA THR A 157 -9.84 8.80 -3.26
C THR A 157 -9.55 10.04 -2.45
N GLY A 158 -9.58 9.93 -1.12
CA GLY A 158 -9.28 11.03 -0.22
C GLY A 158 -8.61 10.59 1.06
N LYS A 159 -7.75 11.46 1.59
CA LYS A 159 -7.06 11.28 2.87
C LYS A 159 -7.07 12.58 3.65
N ILE A 160 -7.27 12.48 4.96
CA ILE A 160 -6.98 13.53 5.93
C ILE A 160 -5.94 13.01 6.90
N ALA A 161 -5.01 13.86 7.29
CA ALA A 161 -3.98 13.51 8.26
C ALA A 161 -3.77 14.64 9.26
N VAL A 162 -3.52 14.27 10.50
CA VAL A 162 -3.12 15.16 11.57
C VAL A 162 -1.81 14.68 12.17
N ARG A 163 -0.86 15.58 12.30
CA ARG A 163 0.44 15.32 12.91
C ARG A 163 0.70 16.29 14.04
N ASN A 164 1.19 15.76 15.13
CA ASN A 164 1.80 16.56 16.21
C ASN A 164 3.29 16.20 16.33
N GLN A 165 4.16 17.18 16.47
CA GLN A 165 5.61 16.95 16.50
C GLN A 165 6.08 16.04 17.64
N ASN A 166 5.33 16.01 18.77
CA ASN A 166 5.70 15.24 19.96
C ASN A 166 4.94 13.90 20.10
N ILE A 167 3.90 13.69 19.27
CA ILE A 167 3.04 12.51 19.39
C ILE A 167 3.20 11.60 18.19
N GLY A 168 3.26 12.19 16.96
CA GLY A 168 3.27 11.46 15.71
C GLY A 168 2.15 11.88 14.77
N GLU A 169 1.77 11.03 13.85
CA GLU A 169 0.77 11.28 12.82
C GLU A 169 -0.33 10.21 12.83
N LEU A 170 -1.55 10.64 12.59
CA LEU A 170 -2.72 9.79 12.35
C LEU A 170 -3.34 10.20 11.01
N GLY A 171 -3.55 9.22 10.12
CA GLY A 171 -4.21 9.36 8.84
C GLY A 171 -5.50 8.55 8.77
N LEU A 172 -6.49 9.10 8.08
CA LEU A 172 -7.74 8.42 7.72
C LEU A 172 -7.94 8.59 6.22
N SER A 173 -8.17 7.50 5.51
CA SER A 173 -8.34 7.53 4.06
C SER A 173 -9.52 6.68 3.60
N TYR A 174 -10.06 7.07 2.48
CA TYR A 174 -11.18 6.41 1.80
C TYR A 174 -10.92 6.40 0.29
N MET A 175 -11.28 5.28 -0.35
CA MET A 175 -11.31 5.13 -1.79
C MET A 175 -12.60 4.38 -2.15
N GLY A 176 -13.31 4.83 -3.19
CA GLY A 176 -14.52 4.12 -3.61
C GLY A 176 -15.05 4.56 -4.95
N GLY A 177 -15.69 3.62 -5.64
CA GLY A 177 -16.28 3.80 -6.95
C GLY A 177 -17.03 2.56 -7.44
N ILE A 178 -17.65 2.68 -8.62
CA ILE A 178 -18.23 1.54 -9.32
C ILE A 178 -17.11 0.77 -10.02
N TYR A 179 -17.08 -0.56 -9.85
CA TYR A 179 -15.99 -1.35 -10.40
C TYR A 179 -16.38 -2.14 -11.66
N ASN A 180 -17.66 -2.42 -11.86
CA ASN A 180 -18.11 -3.24 -12.98
C ASN A 180 -18.56 -2.39 -14.19
N THR A 181 -18.42 -2.97 -15.38
CA THR A 181 -19.05 -2.46 -16.59
C THR A 181 -20.51 -2.92 -16.57
N TYR A 182 -21.41 -2.06 -16.12
CA TYR A 182 -22.83 -2.36 -15.98
C TYR A 182 -23.66 -1.97 -17.21
N GLU A 183 -23.11 -1.14 -18.11
CA GLU A 183 -23.71 -0.72 -19.37
C GLU A 183 -22.66 -0.71 -20.48
N ASP A 184 -23.02 -1.14 -21.68
CA ASP A 184 -22.20 -1.10 -22.88
C ASP A 184 -23.05 -0.73 -24.08
N GLU A 185 -22.68 0.33 -24.81
CA GLU A 185 -23.39 0.88 -25.97
C GLU A 185 -24.92 1.08 -25.75
N GLY A 186 -25.33 1.39 -24.52
CA GLY A 186 -26.76 1.57 -24.15
C GLY A 186 -27.46 0.25 -23.77
N LEU A 187 -26.76 -0.87 -23.77
CA LEU A 187 -27.25 -2.15 -23.27
C LEU A 187 -26.90 -2.31 -21.80
N ILE A 188 -27.92 -2.48 -20.96
CA ILE A 188 -27.74 -2.76 -19.54
C ILE A 188 -27.28 -4.22 -19.39
N LEU A 189 -26.07 -4.43 -18.87
CA LEU A 189 -25.46 -5.74 -18.66
C LEU A 189 -25.65 -6.25 -17.22
N ASP A 190 -25.61 -5.35 -16.24
CA ASP A 190 -25.70 -5.64 -14.80
C ASP A 190 -26.21 -4.38 -14.06
N GLU A 191 -26.34 -4.45 -12.76
CA GLU A 191 -26.50 -3.28 -11.89
C GLU A 191 -25.13 -2.67 -11.54
N PRO A 192 -25.04 -1.33 -11.26
CA PRO A 192 -23.80 -0.71 -10.81
C PRO A 192 -23.35 -1.31 -9.46
N ARG A 193 -22.13 -1.87 -9.42
CA ARG A 193 -21.56 -2.52 -8.23
C ARG A 193 -20.41 -1.71 -7.67
N ARG A 194 -20.43 -1.49 -6.38
CA ARG A 194 -19.47 -0.65 -5.69
C ARG A 194 -18.33 -1.46 -5.05
N LEU A 195 -17.19 -0.81 -4.99
CA LEU A 195 -16.07 -1.19 -4.15
C LEU A 195 -15.68 0.03 -3.31
N ASP A 196 -15.55 -0.19 -2.00
CA ASP A 196 -15.18 0.82 -1.02
C ASP A 196 -14.01 0.33 -0.16
N VAL A 197 -13.00 1.17 0.02
CA VAL A 197 -11.82 0.91 0.87
C VAL A 197 -11.70 2.00 1.91
N PHE A 198 -11.53 1.61 3.15
CA PHE A 198 -11.21 2.51 4.26
C PHE A 198 -9.85 2.10 4.83
N ALA A 199 -9.02 3.07 5.18
CA ALA A 199 -7.78 2.77 5.89
C ALA A 199 -7.51 3.79 6.98
N VAL A 200 -6.86 3.30 8.04
CA VAL A 200 -6.31 4.08 9.14
C VAL A 200 -4.82 3.82 9.19
N ASP A 201 -4.04 4.85 9.26
CA ASP A 201 -2.59 4.75 9.40
C ASP A 201 -2.09 5.65 10.54
N PHE A 202 -1.02 5.23 11.16
CA PHE A 202 -0.37 6.02 12.20
C PHE A 202 1.12 5.79 12.24
N ASN A 203 1.86 6.81 12.69
CA ASN A 203 3.23 6.68 13.13
C ASN A 203 3.43 7.48 14.40
N THR A 204 4.22 6.96 15.31
CA THR A 204 4.53 7.61 16.57
C THR A 204 5.93 7.21 17.05
N GLU A 205 6.58 8.09 17.76
CA GLU A 205 7.83 7.82 18.46
C GLU A 205 7.56 7.86 19.96
N LEU A 206 8.01 6.85 20.68
CA LEU A 206 7.80 6.78 22.13
C LEU A 206 8.73 7.76 22.86
N PRO A 207 8.20 8.65 23.71
CA PRO A 207 8.97 9.76 24.27
C PRO A 207 10.12 9.35 25.19
N PHE A 208 10.24 8.06 25.55
CA PHE A 208 11.21 7.58 26.53
C PHE A 208 12.23 6.59 25.97
N SER A 209 12.12 6.18 24.72
CA SER A 209 12.94 5.06 24.21
C SER A 209 13.39 5.17 22.76
N GLU A 210 13.12 6.28 22.07
CA GLU A 210 13.40 6.42 20.63
C GLU A 210 12.77 5.29 19.77
N THR A 211 11.88 4.48 20.39
CA THR A 211 11.15 3.43 19.68
C THR A 211 10.14 4.10 18.79
N TYR A 212 10.19 3.83 17.50
CA TYR A 212 9.13 4.28 16.60
C TYR A 212 8.21 3.12 16.20
N ILE A 213 6.93 3.45 16.08
CA ILE A 213 5.87 2.51 15.76
C ILE A 213 5.13 3.05 14.55
N VAL A 214 5.00 2.21 13.54
CA VAL A 214 4.24 2.51 12.32
C VAL A 214 3.22 1.42 12.10
N GLY A 215 1.99 1.80 11.80
CA GLY A 215 0.93 0.83 11.54
C GLY A 215 -0.07 1.35 10.52
N GLU A 216 -0.69 0.40 9.83
CA GLU A 216 -1.77 0.65 8.91
C GLU A 216 -2.74 -0.52 8.94
N TRP A 217 -4.05 -0.21 8.91
CA TRP A 217 -5.11 -1.19 8.81
C TRP A 217 -6.16 -0.74 7.81
N ALA A 218 -6.55 -1.64 6.92
CA ALA A 218 -7.53 -1.38 5.89
C ALA A 218 -8.70 -2.38 5.93
N TRP A 219 -9.86 -1.89 5.47
CA TRP A 219 -11.08 -2.66 5.26
C TRP A 219 -11.54 -2.41 3.82
N VAL A 220 -11.90 -3.49 3.15
CA VAL A 220 -12.40 -3.49 1.78
C VAL A 220 -13.82 -4.06 1.80
N PHE A 221 -14.74 -3.41 1.09
CA PHE A 221 -16.12 -3.83 0.90
C PHE A 221 -16.40 -3.88 -0.60
N VAL A 222 -16.88 -5.03 -1.07
CA VAL A 222 -17.17 -5.26 -2.48
C VAL A 222 -18.59 -5.77 -2.63
N ASP A 223 -19.37 -5.14 -3.50
CA ASP A 223 -20.69 -5.61 -3.91
C ASP A 223 -20.49 -6.74 -4.94
N VAL A 224 -20.42 -7.98 -4.45
CA VAL A 224 -20.23 -9.16 -5.27
C VAL A 224 -21.59 -9.65 -5.81
N PRO A 225 -21.70 -10.05 -7.11
CA PRO A 225 -22.95 -10.59 -7.64
C PRO A 225 -23.45 -11.80 -6.86
N ASN A 226 -24.74 -11.83 -6.53
CA ASN A 226 -25.39 -12.92 -5.78
C ASN A 226 -25.30 -14.29 -6.46
N THR A 227 -24.91 -14.34 -7.74
CA THR A 227 -24.65 -15.57 -8.50
C THR A 227 -23.29 -16.17 -8.25
N PHE A 228 -22.39 -15.43 -7.60
CA PHE A 228 -21.05 -15.89 -7.26
C PHE A 228 -21.08 -16.72 -5.99
N THR A 229 -20.13 -17.62 -5.86
CA THR A 229 -19.97 -18.44 -4.65
C THR A 229 -19.35 -17.63 -3.51
N GLN A 230 -19.47 -18.11 -2.28
CA GLN A 230 -18.84 -17.49 -1.10
C GLN A 230 -17.28 -17.45 -1.14
N GLN A 231 -16.66 -18.02 -2.16
CA GLN A 231 -15.22 -17.85 -2.45
C GLN A 231 -14.87 -16.39 -2.79
N TYR A 232 -15.83 -15.64 -3.34
CA TYR A 232 -15.68 -14.23 -3.62
C TYR A 232 -16.04 -13.42 -2.37
N GLY A 233 -15.03 -12.95 -1.63
CA GLY A 233 -15.22 -12.21 -0.39
C GLY A 233 -15.84 -10.84 -0.63
N GLU A 234 -16.96 -10.55 0.03
CA GLU A 234 -17.59 -9.23 0.05
C GLU A 234 -16.88 -8.27 1.01
N LYS A 235 -16.13 -8.81 1.95
CA LYS A 235 -15.38 -8.03 2.96
C LYS A 235 -13.99 -8.60 3.12
N GLN A 236 -13.00 -7.71 3.12
CA GLN A 236 -11.61 -8.03 3.43
C GLN A 236 -11.09 -7.09 4.51
N SER A 237 -10.14 -7.53 5.29
CA SER A 237 -9.54 -6.72 6.35
C SER A 237 -8.11 -7.15 6.58
N GLY A 238 -7.20 -6.20 6.74
CA GLY A 238 -5.81 -6.53 7.00
C GLY A 238 -4.94 -5.30 7.23
N GLY A 239 -3.76 -5.56 7.75
CA GLY A 239 -2.82 -4.50 8.05
C GLY A 239 -1.51 -5.03 8.62
N PHE A 240 -0.71 -4.09 9.08
CA PHE A 240 0.57 -4.38 9.72
C PHE A 240 0.86 -3.41 10.86
N LEU A 241 1.77 -3.82 11.73
CA LEU A 241 2.34 -3.04 12.80
C LEU A 241 3.84 -3.27 12.84
N ASP A 242 4.63 -2.23 12.64
CA ASP A 242 6.08 -2.22 12.76
C ASP A 242 6.48 -1.52 14.06
N ILE A 243 7.30 -2.19 14.86
CA ILE A 243 7.91 -1.67 16.08
C ILE A 243 9.41 -1.71 15.86
N VAL A 244 10.07 -0.57 15.92
CA VAL A 244 11.50 -0.47 15.66
C VAL A 244 12.19 0.27 16.80
N GLN A 245 13.20 -0.38 17.35
CA GLN A 245 14.01 0.16 18.43
C GLN A 245 15.44 0.39 17.95
N PRO A 246 15.91 1.64 17.85
CA PRO A 246 17.33 1.94 17.76
C PRO A 246 18.05 1.47 19.03
N VAL A 247 19.05 0.60 18.86
CA VAL A 247 19.82 0.04 19.99
C VAL A 247 21.24 0.57 20.03
N ILE A 248 21.77 1.00 18.90
CA ILE A 248 23.06 1.68 18.78
C ILE A 248 22.90 2.81 17.77
N ASP A 249 23.15 4.03 18.21
CA ASP A 249 23.21 5.24 17.39
C ASP A 249 24.53 5.93 17.66
N LYS A 250 25.51 5.67 16.81
CA LYS A 250 26.86 6.27 16.93
C LYS A 250 27.71 5.94 15.71
N SER A 251 28.81 6.62 15.56
CA SER A 251 29.82 6.30 14.55
C SER A 251 30.26 4.82 14.66
N MET A 252 30.12 4.07 13.57
CA MET A 252 30.49 2.66 13.43
C MET A 252 31.04 2.38 12.04
N PHE A 253 32.06 1.53 11.95
CA PHE A 253 32.63 1.06 10.67
C PHE A 253 33.04 2.18 9.71
N GLY A 254 33.34 3.38 10.24
CA GLY A 254 33.71 4.56 9.45
C GLY A 254 32.53 5.39 8.92
N PHE A 255 31.31 5.10 9.37
CA PHE A 255 30.13 5.91 9.13
C PHE A 255 29.80 6.73 10.39
N ASP A 256 29.58 8.05 10.21
CA ASP A 256 29.44 8.97 11.35
C ASP A 256 28.09 8.83 12.08
N ASP A 257 27.00 8.64 11.33
CA ASP A 257 25.61 8.60 11.82
C ASP A 257 25.01 7.20 11.62
N ALA A 258 25.75 6.16 12.02
CA ALA A 258 25.29 4.78 11.82
C ALA A 258 24.33 4.34 12.91
N VAL A 259 23.20 3.73 12.50
CA VAL A 259 22.18 3.23 13.42
C VAL A 259 22.00 1.73 13.24
N PHE A 260 21.95 1.01 14.37
CA PHE A 260 21.59 -0.40 14.41
C PHE A 260 20.26 -0.56 15.14
N ASN A 261 19.26 -1.16 14.45
CA ASN A 261 17.93 -1.33 14.98
C ASN A 261 17.60 -2.80 15.23
N VAL A 262 16.75 -3.03 16.22
CA VAL A 262 15.98 -4.27 16.38
C VAL A 262 14.54 -3.95 16.02
N ALA A 263 13.92 -4.79 15.21
CA ALA A 263 12.58 -4.54 14.67
C ALA A 263 11.68 -5.77 14.80
N LEU A 264 10.38 -5.52 14.92
CA LEU A 264 9.33 -6.53 14.90
C LEU A 264 8.19 -6.05 14.03
N ARG A 265 7.79 -6.84 13.03
CA ARG A 265 6.56 -6.65 12.27
C ARG A 265 5.54 -7.71 12.62
N LEU A 266 4.31 -7.29 12.83
CA LEU A 266 3.12 -8.14 12.94
C LEU A 266 2.22 -7.85 11.74
N GLU A 267 1.73 -8.87 11.08
CA GLU A 267 0.88 -8.76 9.89
C GLU A 267 -0.34 -9.67 10.01
N SER A 268 -1.46 -9.21 9.47
CA SER A 268 -2.66 -10.03 9.34
C SER A 268 -3.48 -9.59 8.12
N VAL A 269 -4.01 -10.54 7.38
CA VAL A 269 -4.98 -10.33 6.29
C VAL A 269 -6.03 -11.42 6.35
N ASP A 270 -7.28 -11.02 6.27
CA ASP A 270 -8.42 -11.89 6.00
C ASP A 270 -9.06 -11.39 4.68
N TRP A 271 -8.95 -12.23 3.63
CA TRP A 271 -9.48 -11.88 2.30
C TRP A 271 -10.98 -12.18 2.16
N ASN A 272 -11.59 -12.83 3.17
CA ASN A 272 -12.99 -13.21 3.11
C ASN A 272 -13.62 -13.24 4.50
N VAL A 273 -13.75 -12.06 5.10
CA VAL A 273 -14.29 -11.86 6.44
C VAL A 273 -15.77 -12.27 6.49
N GLY A 274 -16.05 -13.39 7.11
CA GLY A 274 -17.42 -13.87 7.26
C GLY A 274 -17.52 -15.35 7.66
N THR A 275 -18.73 -15.87 7.56
CA THR A 275 -19.06 -17.25 7.86
C THR A 275 -19.77 -17.92 6.68
N PHE A 276 -19.57 -19.20 6.52
CA PHE A 276 -20.31 -19.98 5.54
C PHE A 276 -21.80 -20.00 5.88
N ASN A 277 -22.65 -19.70 4.90
CA ASN A 277 -24.11 -19.68 5.06
C ASN A 277 -24.68 -21.03 5.49
N GLU A 278 -24.07 -22.12 5.02
CA GLU A 278 -24.55 -23.49 5.26
C GLU A 278 -24.14 -24.02 6.63
N THR A 279 -22.94 -23.69 7.10
CA THR A 279 -22.37 -24.27 8.32
C THR A 279 -22.27 -23.30 9.48
N GLY A 280 -22.29 -22.00 9.21
CA GLY A 280 -22.01 -20.94 10.18
C GLY A 280 -20.54 -20.90 10.66
N GLY A 281 -19.67 -21.73 10.08
CA GLY A 281 -18.24 -21.74 10.38
C GLY A 281 -17.52 -20.56 9.71
N ASN A 282 -16.39 -20.12 10.28
CA ASN A 282 -15.54 -19.10 9.66
C ASN A 282 -15.04 -19.53 8.29
N ILE A 283 -15.03 -18.65 7.32
CA ILE A 283 -14.54 -18.93 5.96
C ILE A 283 -13.03 -19.20 5.99
N GLY A 284 -12.26 -18.39 6.74
CA GLY A 284 -10.86 -18.71 7.05
C GLY A 284 -9.88 -18.52 5.90
N ASP A 285 -10.17 -17.70 4.91
CA ASP A 285 -9.19 -17.30 3.87
C ASP A 285 -8.30 -16.17 4.42
N GLU A 286 -7.34 -16.55 5.28
CA GLU A 286 -6.58 -15.60 6.07
C GLU A 286 -5.10 -15.98 6.22
N ILE A 287 -4.26 -14.99 6.47
CA ILE A 287 -2.86 -15.14 6.80
C ILE A 287 -2.47 -14.22 7.95
N TRP A 288 -1.62 -14.71 8.83
CA TRP A 288 -0.91 -13.85 9.77
C TRP A 288 0.58 -14.16 9.75
N ALA A 289 1.40 -13.15 10.08
CA ALA A 289 2.85 -13.29 10.13
C ALA A 289 3.47 -12.54 11.29
N VAL A 290 4.59 -13.07 11.78
CA VAL A 290 5.47 -12.42 12.75
C VAL A 290 6.88 -12.38 12.14
N VAL A 291 7.45 -11.18 12.08
CA VAL A 291 8.73 -10.94 11.40
C VAL A 291 9.67 -10.17 12.33
N PRO A 292 10.38 -10.85 13.24
CA PRO A 292 11.51 -10.24 13.94
C PRO A 292 12.66 -9.97 12.98
N GLY A 293 13.39 -8.88 13.21
CA GLY A 293 14.51 -8.51 12.37
C GLY A 293 15.50 -7.58 13.03
N ILE A 294 16.60 -7.41 12.36
CA ILE A 294 17.61 -6.41 12.66
C ILE A 294 17.94 -5.63 11.40
N SER A 295 18.26 -4.37 11.54
CA SER A 295 18.74 -3.56 10.45
C SER A 295 19.96 -2.73 10.84
N PHE A 296 20.79 -2.47 9.85
CA PHE A 296 21.94 -1.58 9.97
C PHE A 296 21.81 -0.47 8.93
N ARG A 297 21.78 0.77 9.40
CA ARG A 297 21.77 1.96 8.58
C ARG A 297 23.13 2.65 8.68
N PRO A 298 24.03 2.47 7.70
CA PRO A 298 25.27 3.24 7.66
C PRO A 298 25.04 4.73 7.43
N THR A 299 23.94 5.06 6.74
CA THR A 299 23.41 6.41 6.51
C THR A 299 21.90 6.34 6.52
N TYR A 300 21.20 7.48 6.62
CA TYR A 300 19.74 7.52 6.54
C TYR A 300 19.19 7.04 5.17
N GLN A 301 20.02 7.08 4.11
CA GLN A 301 19.63 6.67 2.76
C GLN A 301 19.81 5.17 2.49
N THR A 302 20.59 4.46 3.31
CA THR A 302 20.96 3.07 3.05
C THR A 302 20.60 2.21 4.24
N VAL A 303 20.04 1.03 3.99
CA VAL A 303 19.69 0.05 5.02
C VAL A 303 20.07 -1.36 4.58
N PHE A 304 20.73 -2.11 5.46
CA PHE A 304 20.94 -3.56 5.38
C PHE A 304 20.02 -4.23 6.38
N ARG A 305 19.39 -5.35 6.01
CA ARG A 305 18.33 -6.01 6.76
C ARG A 305 18.57 -7.50 6.86
N LEU A 306 18.23 -8.07 8.01
CA LEU A 306 18.12 -9.50 8.24
C LEU A 306 16.84 -9.75 9.02
N ASN A 307 15.90 -10.46 8.43
CA ASN A 307 14.62 -10.79 9.01
C ASN A 307 14.43 -12.31 9.07
N TYR A 308 13.66 -12.76 10.04
CA TYR A 308 13.11 -14.10 10.07
C TYR A 308 11.60 -13.98 9.97
N ARG A 309 11.00 -14.51 8.90
CA ARG A 309 9.55 -14.53 8.72
C ARG A 309 9.00 -15.86 9.15
N TYR A 310 8.00 -15.85 10.02
CA TYR A 310 7.11 -16.98 10.30
C TYR A 310 5.69 -16.57 9.95
N GLN A 311 5.00 -17.39 9.16
CA GLN A 311 3.61 -17.13 8.79
C GLN A 311 2.78 -18.40 8.79
N GLU A 312 1.48 -18.23 9.05
CA GLU A 312 0.48 -19.27 9.00
C GLU A 312 -0.68 -18.78 8.12
N GLN A 313 -1.06 -19.60 7.14
CA GLN A 313 -2.12 -19.29 6.20
C GLN A 313 -3.15 -20.41 6.22
N THR A 314 -4.42 -20.02 6.34
CA THR A 314 -5.58 -20.89 6.13
C THR A 314 -6.21 -20.58 4.79
N ASP A 315 -6.90 -21.53 4.22
CA ASP A 315 -7.63 -21.39 2.96
C ASP A 315 -9.13 -21.68 3.12
N ILE A 316 -9.90 -21.23 2.15
CA ILE A 316 -11.36 -21.44 2.09
C ILE A 316 -11.77 -22.94 2.00
N LEU A 317 -10.84 -23.84 1.69
CA LEU A 317 -11.12 -25.26 1.51
C LEU A 317 -11.13 -26.04 2.84
N GLY A 318 -10.80 -25.38 3.94
CA GLY A 318 -10.72 -26.00 5.26
C GLY A 318 -9.54 -26.96 5.43
N ASN A 319 -8.50 -26.80 4.62
CA ASN A 319 -7.26 -27.53 4.81
C ASN A 319 -6.57 -27.14 6.13
N ALA A 320 -5.70 -28.00 6.62
CA ALA A 320 -4.86 -27.65 7.77
C ALA A 320 -4.00 -26.41 7.44
N PRO A 321 -3.84 -25.47 8.39
CA PRO A 321 -3.07 -24.26 8.13
C PRO A 321 -1.66 -24.52 7.62
N ALA A 322 -1.31 -23.89 6.50
CA ALA A 322 0.04 -23.94 5.95
C ALA A 322 0.98 -23.07 6.78
N LYS A 323 2.03 -23.68 7.34
CA LYS A 323 3.04 -23.00 8.14
C LYS A 323 4.32 -22.88 7.34
N THR A 324 4.78 -21.66 7.13
CA THR A 324 6.02 -21.40 6.42
C THR A 324 6.92 -20.49 7.22
N SER A 325 8.23 -20.66 7.07
CA SER A 325 9.21 -19.79 7.69
C SER A 325 10.47 -19.68 6.85
N GLY A 326 11.18 -18.57 6.98
CA GLY A 326 12.41 -18.34 6.23
C GLY A 326 13.22 -17.16 6.75
N ILE A 327 14.48 -17.12 6.35
CA ILE A 327 15.37 -15.99 6.60
C ILE A 327 15.42 -15.16 5.32
N GLU A 328 15.27 -13.86 5.47
CA GLU A 328 15.33 -12.87 4.42
C GLU A 328 16.51 -11.92 4.71
N ILE A 329 17.35 -11.70 3.70
CA ILE A 329 18.47 -10.77 3.77
C ILE A 329 18.34 -9.82 2.58
N GLY A 330 18.48 -8.52 2.84
CA GLY A 330 18.35 -7.53 1.78
C GLY A 330 19.02 -6.22 2.12
N PHE A 331 19.15 -5.38 1.11
CA PHE A 331 19.55 -3.98 1.29
C PHE A 331 18.75 -3.09 0.35
N ALA A 332 18.65 -1.82 0.71
CA ALA A 332 18.08 -0.78 -0.14
C ALA A 332 18.85 0.53 0.07
N THR A 333 18.96 1.32 -0.98
CA THR A 333 19.65 2.62 -0.93
C THR A 333 19.05 3.60 -1.92
N TYR A 334 19.00 4.87 -1.54
CA TYR A 334 18.90 5.99 -2.47
C TYR A 334 20.31 6.36 -2.97
N PHE A 335 20.43 6.82 -4.21
CA PHE A 335 21.70 7.21 -4.83
C PHE A 335 21.54 8.50 -5.67
#